data_967177b089066184d1b1634a2cf89ce3
#
_entry.id   967177b089066184d1b1634a2cf89ce3
#
_cell.length_a   1.000
_cell.length_b   1.000
_cell.length_c   1.000
_cell.angle_alpha   90.00
_cell.angle_beta   90.00
_cell.angle_gamma   90.00
#
_symmetry.space_group_name_H-M   'P 1'
#
loop_
_entity.id
_entity.type
_entity.pdbx_description
1 polymer ?
#
loop_
_entity_poly.entity_id
_entity_poly.type
_entity_poly.pdbx_seq_one_letter_code
_entity_poly.pdbx_strand_id
1 'polypeptide(L)'
;KLSHMRDEFAGTLSGGQRKLLEMARALMVRPNMVMLDEPMAGVNPALKQSLLDHVKGLRDEGMTVLFVEHDMDMVQEISDWVVVMAEGRIIAEGPPESIASNQAVVDAYLGSHHDSALDLEAD
;
A
#
# COMPACT_ATOMS: atom_id res chain seq x y z
N LYS A 1 1.21 -19.02 -3.79
CA LYS A 1 0.04 -19.21 -2.91
C LYS A 1 -1.30 -19.39 -3.65
N LEU A 2 -1.38 -19.15 -4.97
CA LEU A 2 -2.57 -19.40 -5.80
C LEU A 2 -2.52 -20.75 -6.54
N SER A 3 -1.52 -21.59 -6.31
CA SER A 3 -1.31 -22.83 -7.07
C SER A 3 -2.51 -23.79 -7.03
N HIS A 4 -3.23 -23.82 -5.92
CA HIS A 4 -4.45 -24.63 -5.75
C HIS A 4 -5.66 -24.08 -6.53
N MET A 5 -5.59 -22.84 -7.01
CA MET A 5 -6.64 -22.14 -7.76
C MET A 5 -6.33 -22.03 -9.26
N ARG A 6 -5.25 -22.69 -9.73
CA ARG A 6 -4.75 -22.49 -11.10
C ARG A 6 -5.78 -22.87 -12.20
N ASP A 7 -6.63 -23.82 -11.91
CA ASP A 7 -7.63 -24.34 -12.84
C ASP A 7 -9.04 -23.77 -12.59
N GLU A 8 -9.16 -22.82 -11.62
CA GLU A 8 -10.41 -22.13 -11.31
C GLU A 8 -10.60 -20.86 -12.14
N PHE A 9 -11.85 -20.46 -12.35
CA PHE A 9 -12.15 -19.18 -12.99
C PHE A 9 -11.76 -18.01 -12.08
N ALA A 10 -11.12 -16.98 -12.64
CA ALA A 10 -10.72 -15.80 -11.90
C ALA A 10 -11.88 -15.09 -11.15
N GLY A 11 -13.11 -15.24 -11.65
CA GLY A 11 -14.32 -14.72 -11.01
C GLY A 11 -14.67 -15.38 -9.67
N THR A 12 -14.18 -16.59 -9.39
CA THR A 12 -14.42 -17.30 -8.12
C THR A 12 -13.44 -16.89 -7.03
N LEU A 13 -12.38 -16.14 -7.37
CA LEU A 13 -11.38 -15.67 -6.42
C LEU A 13 -11.96 -14.65 -5.43
N SER A 14 -11.55 -14.75 -4.16
CA SER A 14 -11.82 -13.69 -3.18
C SER A 14 -11.12 -12.37 -3.57
N GLY A 15 -11.53 -11.24 -2.98
CA GLY A 15 -10.91 -9.94 -3.23
C GLY A 15 -9.38 -9.96 -3.05
N GLY A 16 -8.90 -10.55 -1.96
CA GLY A 16 -7.47 -10.68 -1.70
C GLY A 16 -6.74 -11.61 -2.66
N GLN A 17 -7.37 -12.71 -3.08
CA GLN A 17 -6.80 -13.61 -4.10
C GLN A 17 -6.70 -12.92 -5.47
N ARG A 18 -7.67 -12.06 -5.81
CA ARG A 18 -7.61 -11.22 -7.03
C ARG A 18 -6.43 -10.25 -6.98
N LYS A 19 -6.18 -9.60 -5.85
CA LYS A 19 -4.99 -8.74 -5.66
C LYS A 19 -3.67 -9.51 -5.88
N LEU A 20 -3.56 -10.73 -5.37
CA LEU A 20 -2.41 -11.59 -5.64
C LEU A 20 -2.28 -11.94 -7.13
N LEU A 21 -3.40 -12.21 -7.80
CA LEU A 21 -3.40 -12.50 -9.24
C LEU A 21 -2.97 -11.27 -10.07
N GLU A 22 -3.47 -10.09 -9.72
CA GLU A 22 -3.08 -8.82 -10.36
C GLU A 22 -1.58 -8.58 -10.23
N MET A 23 -1.03 -8.74 -9.02
CA MET A 23 0.41 -8.64 -8.79
C MET A 23 1.20 -9.68 -9.61
N ALA A 24 0.77 -10.94 -9.60
CA ALA A 24 1.42 -11.98 -10.39
C ALA A 24 1.42 -11.66 -11.89
N ARG A 25 0.33 -11.12 -12.43
CA ARG A 25 0.25 -10.69 -13.84
C ARG A 25 1.22 -9.55 -14.15
N ALA A 26 1.33 -8.55 -13.27
CA ALA A 26 2.28 -7.45 -13.44
C ALA A 26 3.73 -7.94 -13.47
N LEU A 27 4.05 -8.97 -12.69
CA LEU A 27 5.39 -9.55 -12.61
C LEU A 27 5.75 -10.48 -13.78
N MET A 28 4.79 -10.94 -14.58
CA MET A 28 5.01 -11.85 -15.71
C MET A 28 5.98 -11.29 -16.75
N VAL A 29 6.02 -9.98 -16.96
CA VAL A 29 6.92 -9.31 -17.91
C VAL A 29 8.32 -9.05 -17.35
N ARG A 30 8.60 -9.52 -16.14
CA ARG A 30 9.87 -9.31 -15.42
C ARG A 30 10.29 -7.83 -15.39
N PRO A 31 9.46 -6.95 -14.83
CA PRO A 31 9.75 -5.52 -14.81
C PRO A 31 10.93 -5.22 -13.88
N ASN A 32 11.63 -4.10 -14.14
CA ASN A 32 12.61 -3.56 -13.19
C ASN A 32 11.96 -2.75 -12.05
N MET A 33 10.72 -2.31 -12.28
CA MET A 33 9.92 -1.54 -11.33
C MET A 33 8.46 -1.96 -11.40
N VAL A 34 7.81 -2.07 -10.26
CA VAL A 34 6.37 -2.28 -10.14
C VAL A 34 5.74 -1.13 -9.34
N MET A 35 4.58 -0.68 -9.80
CA MET A 35 3.80 0.37 -9.13
C MET A 35 2.48 -0.23 -8.63
N LEU A 36 2.20 -0.05 -7.34
CA LEU A 36 1.05 -0.63 -6.64
C LEU A 36 0.22 0.49 -6.01
N ASP A 37 -1.04 0.58 -6.38
CA ASP A 37 -1.99 1.54 -5.82
C ASP A 37 -2.89 0.85 -4.80
N GLU A 38 -2.74 1.23 -3.53
CA GLU A 38 -3.42 0.64 -2.38
C GLU A 38 -3.51 -0.91 -2.41
N PRO A 39 -2.36 -1.61 -2.53
CA PRO A 39 -2.35 -3.05 -2.74
C PRO A 39 -3.00 -3.84 -1.59
N MET A 40 -3.11 -3.23 -0.41
CA MET A 40 -3.66 -3.86 0.79
C MET A 40 -5.13 -3.52 1.05
N ALA A 41 -5.76 -2.67 0.21
CA ALA A 41 -7.17 -2.31 0.39
C ALA A 41 -8.09 -3.53 0.28
N GLY A 42 -8.93 -3.74 1.29
CA GLY A 42 -9.89 -4.85 1.33
C GLY A 42 -9.28 -6.24 1.51
N VAL A 43 -8.00 -6.34 1.85
CA VAL A 43 -7.30 -7.60 2.11
C VAL A 43 -7.40 -7.97 3.59
N ASN A 44 -7.75 -9.23 3.88
CA ASN A 44 -7.79 -9.70 5.28
C ASN A 44 -6.39 -9.75 5.91
N PRO A 45 -6.27 -9.67 7.25
CA PRO A 45 -4.98 -9.58 7.93
C PRO A 45 -3.98 -10.69 7.59
N ALA A 46 -4.44 -11.93 7.47
CA ALA A 46 -3.57 -13.08 7.17
C ALA A 46 -2.96 -12.99 5.76
N LEU A 47 -3.74 -12.51 4.79
CA LEU A 47 -3.28 -12.33 3.42
C LEU A 47 -2.46 -11.05 3.28
N LYS A 48 -2.75 -10.01 4.10
CA LYS A 48 -1.96 -8.77 4.17
C LYS A 48 -0.50 -9.08 4.47
N GLN A 49 -0.21 -9.85 5.53
CA GLN A 49 1.15 -10.24 5.87
C GLN A 49 1.84 -10.97 4.72
N SER A 50 1.12 -11.86 4.06
CA SER A 50 1.66 -12.56 2.90
C SER A 50 2.00 -11.65 1.71
N LEU A 51 1.22 -10.60 1.48
CA LEU A 51 1.50 -9.60 0.44
C LEU A 51 2.72 -8.75 0.82
N LEU A 52 2.84 -8.34 2.08
CA LEU A 52 4.01 -7.64 2.62
C LEU A 52 5.29 -8.46 2.40
N ASP A 53 5.28 -9.74 2.75
CA ASP A 53 6.42 -10.64 2.54
C ASP A 53 6.80 -10.74 1.06
N HIS A 54 5.81 -10.73 0.15
CA HIS A 54 6.07 -10.73 -1.29
C HIS A 54 6.71 -9.43 -1.76
N VAL A 55 6.22 -8.28 -1.31
CA VAL A 55 6.79 -6.96 -1.64
C VAL A 55 8.23 -6.88 -1.14
N LYS A 56 8.51 -7.31 0.10
CA LYS A 56 9.87 -7.39 0.64
C LYS A 56 10.76 -8.30 -0.22
N GLY A 57 10.26 -9.46 -0.61
CA GLY A 57 10.99 -10.40 -1.48
C GLY A 57 11.36 -9.79 -2.83
N LEU A 58 10.45 -9.07 -3.49
CA LEU A 58 10.73 -8.38 -4.75
C LEU A 58 11.83 -7.33 -4.60
N ARG A 59 11.79 -6.53 -3.53
CA ARG A 59 12.84 -5.56 -3.20
C ARG A 59 14.18 -6.25 -2.99
N ASP A 60 14.21 -7.33 -2.20
CA ASP A 60 15.42 -8.07 -1.88
C ASP A 60 16.04 -8.74 -3.12
N GLU A 61 15.23 -9.05 -4.13
CA GLU A 61 15.67 -9.50 -5.46
C GLU A 61 16.14 -8.34 -6.37
N GLY A 62 16.15 -7.09 -5.87
CA GLY A 62 16.64 -5.91 -6.58
C GLY A 62 15.58 -5.18 -7.42
N MET A 63 14.31 -5.52 -7.28
CA MET A 63 13.22 -4.81 -7.95
C MET A 63 12.88 -3.50 -7.23
N THR A 64 12.66 -2.44 -7.98
CA THR A 64 12.10 -1.21 -7.42
C THR A 64 10.60 -1.36 -7.24
N VAL A 65 10.10 -1.12 -6.03
CA VAL A 65 8.66 -1.16 -5.72
C VAL A 65 8.23 0.23 -5.28
N LEU A 66 7.34 0.85 -6.05
CA LEU A 66 6.62 2.05 -5.65
C LEU A 66 5.21 1.65 -5.23
N PHE A 67 4.76 2.04 -4.06
CA PHE A 67 3.39 1.81 -3.64
C PHE A 67 2.78 3.06 -3.01
N VAL A 68 1.47 3.21 -3.17
CA VAL A 68 0.67 4.27 -2.53
C VAL A 68 -0.14 3.60 -1.43
N GLU A 69 0.00 4.09 -0.21
CA GLU A 69 -0.73 3.60 0.95
C GLU A 69 -0.98 4.71 1.97
N HIS A 70 -1.98 4.51 2.82
CA HIS A 70 -2.33 5.41 3.91
C HIS A 70 -2.18 4.75 5.31
N ASP A 71 -1.85 3.46 5.36
CA ASP A 71 -1.53 2.72 6.58
C ASP A 71 -0.06 3.00 6.97
N MET A 72 0.14 3.90 7.93
CA MET A 72 1.48 4.34 8.33
C MET A 72 2.33 3.23 8.94
N ASP A 73 1.72 2.29 9.64
CA ASP A 73 2.44 1.15 10.23
C ASP A 73 3.05 0.28 9.12
N MET A 74 2.26 0.02 8.09
CA MET A 74 2.72 -0.70 6.92
C MET A 74 3.81 0.08 6.17
N VAL A 75 3.61 1.38 5.94
CA VAL A 75 4.59 2.23 5.26
C VAL A 75 5.92 2.20 6.00
N GLN A 76 5.91 2.28 7.34
CA GLN A 76 7.12 2.19 8.15
C GLN A 76 7.79 0.81 8.07
N GLU A 77 7.01 -0.26 7.98
CA GLU A 77 7.53 -1.63 7.97
C GLU A 77 8.28 -1.99 6.69
N ILE A 78 7.86 -1.48 5.53
CA ILE A 78 8.38 -1.97 4.24
C ILE A 78 9.07 -0.94 3.36
N SER A 79 8.98 0.37 3.69
CA SER A 79 9.57 1.42 2.87
C SER A 79 11.02 1.69 3.24
N ASP A 80 11.84 1.95 2.23
CA ASP A 80 13.19 2.50 2.40
C ASP A 80 13.16 4.04 2.34
N TRP A 81 12.20 4.60 1.57
CA TRP A 81 11.98 6.03 1.41
C TRP A 81 10.51 6.34 1.26
N VAL A 82 10.05 7.40 1.88
CA VAL A 82 8.64 7.83 1.87
C VAL A 82 8.53 9.23 1.29
N VAL A 83 7.55 9.44 0.42
CA VAL A 83 7.13 10.75 -0.07
C VAL A 83 5.69 10.97 0.37
N VAL A 84 5.44 12.00 1.16
CA VAL A 84 4.10 12.36 1.63
C VAL A 84 3.53 13.46 0.76
N MET A 85 2.33 13.23 0.25
CA MET A 85 1.61 14.18 -0.58
C MET A 85 0.31 14.61 0.09
N ALA A 86 0.03 15.90 0.05
CA ALA A 86 -1.26 16.47 0.44
C ALA A 86 -1.61 17.61 -0.52
N GLU A 87 -2.88 17.76 -0.86
CA GLU A 87 -3.40 18.81 -1.75
C GLU A 87 -2.60 18.96 -3.08
N GLY A 88 -2.18 17.83 -3.64
CA GLY A 88 -1.42 17.80 -4.91
C GLY A 88 0.04 18.25 -4.79
N ARG A 89 0.59 18.36 -3.59
CA ARG A 89 1.98 18.79 -3.32
C ARG A 89 2.71 17.77 -2.44
N ILE A 90 4.03 17.70 -2.59
CA ILE A 90 4.89 17.00 -1.64
C ILE A 90 5.05 17.90 -0.41
N ILE A 91 4.67 17.37 0.75
CA ILE A 91 4.77 18.06 2.04
C ILE A 91 5.95 17.58 2.89
N ALA A 92 6.39 16.34 2.66
CA ALA A 92 7.57 15.77 3.31
C ALA A 92 8.14 14.63 2.47
N GLU A 93 9.43 14.35 2.60
CA GLU A 93 10.08 13.16 2.08
C GLU A 93 11.27 12.76 2.95
N GLY A 94 11.55 11.45 3.01
CA GLY A 94 12.66 10.93 3.81
C GLY A 94 12.50 9.47 4.21
N PRO A 95 13.43 8.96 5.03
CA PRO A 95 13.28 7.64 5.63
C PRO A 95 12.03 7.59 6.52
N PRO A 96 11.39 6.40 6.66
CA PRO A 96 10.12 6.26 7.39
C PRO A 96 10.13 6.85 8.80
N GLU A 97 11.22 6.70 9.53
CA GLU A 97 11.34 7.20 10.91
C GLU A 97 11.28 8.74 10.99
N SER A 98 11.82 9.43 9.97
CA SER A 98 11.77 10.90 9.91
C SER A 98 10.38 11.42 9.55
N ILE A 99 9.62 10.65 8.80
CA ILE A 99 8.25 11.00 8.38
C ILE A 99 7.28 10.88 9.54
N ALA A 100 7.39 9.83 10.35
CA ALA A 100 6.50 9.60 11.50
C ALA A 100 6.53 10.74 12.53
N SER A 101 7.64 11.45 12.65
CA SER A 101 7.83 12.58 13.57
C SER A 101 7.68 13.95 12.91
N ASN A 102 7.39 14.01 11.63
CA ASN A 102 7.29 15.27 10.89
C ASN A 102 5.98 16.00 11.21
N GLN A 103 6.05 17.22 11.75
CA GLN A 103 4.88 17.99 12.17
C GLN A 103 3.90 18.28 11.01
N ALA A 104 4.40 18.59 9.81
CA ALA A 104 3.55 18.84 8.66
C ALA A 104 2.74 17.60 8.25
N VAL A 105 3.30 16.41 8.40
CA VAL A 105 2.60 15.14 8.15
C VAL A 105 1.55 14.88 9.23
N VAL A 106 1.89 15.08 10.49
CA VAL A 106 0.97 14.93 11.61
C VAL A 106 -0.22 15.88 11.47
N ASP A 107 0.02 17.14 11.14
CA ASP A 107 -1.04 18.15 10.98
C ASP A 107 -1.95 17.82 9.78
N ALA A 108 -1.39 17.40 8.66
CA ALA A 108 -2.16 17.00 7.48
C ALA A 108 -3.02 15.75 7.76
N TYR A 109 -2.49 14.80 8.54
CA TYR A 109 -3.21 13.59 8.92
C TYR A 109 -4.33 13.85 9.95
N LEU A 110 -4.08 14.70 10.94
CA LEU A 110 -5.08 15.10 11.95
C LEU A 110 -6.12 16.04 11.35
N GLY A 111 -5.74 16.95 10.44
CA GLY A 111 -6.65 17.85 9.75
C GLY A 111 -7.70 17.12 8.92
N SER A 112 -7.32 16.04 8.25
CA SER A 112 -8.25 15.22 7.45
C SER A 112 -9.28 14.45 8.30
N HIS A 113 -9.00 14.22 9.59
CA HIS A 113 -9.97 13.63 10.53
C HIS A 113 -10.95 14.65 11.12
N HIS A 114 -10.60 15.94 11.17
CA HIS A 114 -11.50 16.98 11.68
C HIS A 114 -12.60 17.38 10.70
N ASP A 115 -12.31 17.37 9.38
CA ASP A 115 -13.32 17.69 8.37
C ASP A 115 -14.43 16.64 8.25
N SER A 116 -14.10 15.36 8.51
CA SER A 116 -15.10 14.29 8.51
C SER A 116 -16.04 14.30 9.72
N ALA A 117 -15.71 15.03 10.79
CA ALA A 117 -16.55 15.14 11.99
C ALA A 117 -17.51 16.35 11.94
N LEU A 118 -17.26 17.33 11.07
CA LEU A 118 -18.09 18.54 10.96
C LEU A 118 -19.28 18.36 10.01
N ASP A 119 -19.27 17.35 9.13
CA ASP A 119 -20.38 17.06 8.21
C ASP A 119 -21.55 16.25 8.84
N LEU A 120 -21.44 15.87 10.12
CA LEU A 120 -22.48 15.09 10.81
C LEU A 120 -23.37 15.91 11.76
N GLU A 121 -23.17 17.23 11.90
CA GLU A 121 -23.98 18.08 12.76
C GLU A 121 -24.84 19.14 12.01
N ALA A 122 -25.04 18.98 10.71
CA ALA A 122 -25.88 19.87 9.92
C ALA A 122 -27.05 19.11 9.29
N ASP A 123 -28.00 18.61 10.14
CA ASP A 123 -29.41 18.32 9.78
C ASP A 123 -30.28 18.33 11.04
#